data_cc4627106d040ddcea1e1e3cda665933
#
_entry.id   cc4627106d040ddcea1e1e3cda665933
#
_cell.length_a   1.000
_cell.length_b   1.000
_cell.length_c   1.000
_cell.angle_alpha   90.00
_cell.angle_beta   90.00
_cell.angle_gamma   90.00
#
_symmetry.space_group_name_H-M   'P 1'
#
loop_
_entity.id
_entity.type
_entity.pdbx_description
1 polymer ?
#
loop_
_entity_poly.entity_id
_entity_poly.type
_entity_poly.pdbx_seq_one_letter_code
_entity_poly.pdbx_strand_id
1 'polypeptide(L)'
;LEELDKFLYGYPAGQQPFTVARYTGQESKAERDAIADNPPDILLTNFMMLELILTRFDEVDRRVVDHCQGLEFLILDELHTYRGRQGADVALLVRRIRERLQANELVCIGTSATMSSTGSLADRNKTVAEVASKLFGASITEQDIIGETLERVTDPLKDVAAVQVDLAGAVARTQFAWADFDAFRIDPLSIWVELNLGIELPDNEPPRRAKPMTIQTASEKLAKDAGCEIEAARLALQQFLVAAHEIRTPQGRPPFAFKLHQFISGPGKVLATLEAQKVRHVTLDAQRFAPGRQDEGAQLYPVHFCRDCGQEYLPVWQSKRAPTTYTPREIDDITADDNEDVYYGFLCPSTSNLPYRG
;
A
#
# COMPACT_ATOMS: atom_id res chain seq x y z
N LEU A 1 -2.58 13.72 -1.72
CA LEU A 1 -2.33 15.05 -2.28
C LEU A 1 -2.05 14.96 -3.79
N GLU A 2 -1.09 14.15 -4.23
CA GLU A 2 -0.70 14.04 -5.65
C GLU A 2 -1.87 13.80 -6.62
N GLU A 3 -2.84 12.96 -6.28
CA GLU A 3 -4.01 12.70 -7.13
C GLU A 3 -4.96 13.91 -7.21
N LEU A 4 -5.09 14.67 -6.12
CA LEU A 4 -5.84 15.91 -6.11
C LEU A 4 -5.11 16.99 -6.90
N ASP A 5 -3.80 17.06 -6.79
CA ASP A 5 -2.96 17.98 -7.58
C ASP A 5 -3.06 17.68 -9.09
N LYS A 6 -3.05 16.39 -9.48
CA LYS A 6 -3.27 15.96 -10.86
C LYS A 6 -4.65 16.41 -11.38
N PHE A 7 -5.69 16.26 -10.55
CA PHE A 7 -7.03 16.72 -10.91
C PHE A 7 -7.07 18.23 -11.10
N LEU A 8 -6.40 18.99 -10.24
CA LEU A 8 -6.38 20.45 -10.28
C LEU A 8 -5.43 21.01 -11.36
N TYR A 9 -4.50 20.21 -11.88
CA TYR A 9 -3.49 20.64 -12.86
C TYR A 9 -4.04 21.26 -14.13
N GLY A 10 -5.24 20.87 -14.55
CA GLY A 10 -5.89 21.42 -15.74
C GLY A 10 -6.58 22.78 -15.55
N TYR A 11 -6.63 23.30 -14.32
CA TYR A 11 -7.31 24.57 -14.02
C TYR A 11 -6.32 25.73 -13.93
N PRO A 12 -6.63 26.90 -14.50
CA PRO A 12 -5.82 28.11 -14.32
C PRO A 12 -5.73 28.49 -12.84
N ALA A 13 -4.63 29.14 -12.45
CA ALA A 13 -4.45 29.65 -11.08
C ALA A 13 -5.61 30.57 -10.70
N GLY A 14 -6.23 30.35 -9.56
CA GLY A 14 -7.39 31.09 -9.05
C GLY A 14 -8.74 30.69 -9.66
N GLN A 15 -8.79 29.69 -10.55
CA GLN A 15 -10.03 29.12 -11.10
C GLN A 15 -10.23 27.67 -10.69
N GLN A 16 -9.44 27.19 -9.75
CA GLN A 16 -9.58 25.84 -9.19
C GLN A 16 -10.92 25.73 -8.46
N PRO A 17 -11.64 24.61 -8.63
CA PRO A 17 -12.98 24.45 -8.06
C PRO A 17 -12.95 24.31 -6.53
N PHE A 18 -11.81 23.95 -5.94
CA PHE A 18 -11.58 23.84 -4.50
C PHE A 18 -10.09 23.98 -4.19
N THR A 19 -9.80 24.26 -2.93
CA THR A 19 -8.45 24.35 -2.37
C THR A 19 -8.14 23.17 -1.45
N VAL A 20 -6.89 22.73 -1.41
CA VAL A 20 -6.43 21.60 -0.59
C VAL A 20 -5.20 21.99 0.19
N ALA A 21 -5.14 21.63 1.46
CA ALA A 21 -3.93 21.72 2.24
C ALA A 21 -3.71 20.47 3.10
N ARG A 22 -2.44 20.24 3.45
CA ARG A 22 -2.04 19.20 4.37
C ARG A 22 -1.76 19.80 5.75
N TYR A 23 -2.22 19.12 6.80
CA TYR A 23 -2.00 19.50 8.20
C TYR A 23 -1.71 18.26 9.03
N THR A 24 -0.45 17.79 8.99
CA THR A 24 -0.03 16.50 9.54
C THR A 24 0.95 16.61 10.71
N GLY A 25 1.35 17.86 11.03
CA GLY A 25 2.36 18.16 12.05
C GLY A 25 3.79 18.20 11.49
N GLN A 26 3.97 18.02 10.18
CA GLN A 26 5.26 18.16 9.49
C GLN A 26 5.43 19.54 8.85
N GLU A 27 4.36 20.31 8.79
CA GLU A 27 4.31 21.63 8.20
C GLU A 27 5.09 22.62 9.08
N SER A 28 5.82 23.52 8.43
CA SER A 28 6.51 24.64 9.09
C SER A 28 5.49 25.56 9.78
N LYS A 29 5.98 26.40 10.70
CA LYS A 29 5.11 27.38 11.36
C LYS A 29 4.43 28.30 10.35
N ALA A 30 5.17 28.78 9.33
CA ALA A 30 4.63 29.68 8.30
C ALA A 30 3.52 29.02 7.48
N GLU A 31 3.65 27.73 7.13
CA GLU A 31 2.61 26.99 6.41
C GLU A 31 1.37 26.80 7.29
N ARG A 32 1.54 26.48 8.57
CA ARG A 32 0.40 26.35 9.50
C ARG A 32 -0.32 27.69 9.71
N ASP A 33 0.41 28.77 9.85
CA ASP A 33 -0.17 30.13 9.94
C ASP A 33 -0.94 30.46 8.67
N ALA A 34 -0.40 30.17 7.48
CA ALA A 34 -1.09 30.38 6.21
C ALA A 34 -2.39 29.60 6.08
N ILE A 35 -2.43 28.32 6.55
CA ILE A 35 -3.65 27.51 6.60
C ILE A 35 -4.66 28.09 7.57
N ALA A 36 -4.21 28.59 8.73
CA ALA A 36 -5.09 29.19 9.71
C ALA A 36 -5.65 30.55 9.26
N ASP A 37 -4.92 31.29 8.43
CA ASP A 37 -5.35 32.58 7.87
C ASP A 37 -6.26 32.43 6.64
N ASN A 38 -6.01 31.39 5.84
CA ASN A 38 -6.77 31.08 4.62
C ASN A 38 -7.09 29.58 4.58
N PRO A 39 -8.12 29.12 5.28
CA PRO A 39 -8.45 27.70 5.40
C PRO A 39 -8.83 27.09 4.05
N PRO A 40 -8.35 25.90 3.73
CA PRO A 40 -8.70 25.21 2.49
C PRO A 40 -10.10 24.59 2.57
N ASP A 41 -10.68 24.29 1.40
CA ASP A 41 -11.94 23.52 1.34
C ASP A 41 -11.74 22.07 1.76
N ILE A 42 -10.57 21.49 1.50
CA ILE A 42 -10.20 20.13 1.89
C ILE A 42 -8.92 20.15 2.72
N LEU A 43 -9.02 19.66 3.96
CA LEU A 43 -7.89 19.52 4.87
C LEU A 43 -7.48 18.05 5.01
N LEU A 44 -6.28 17.71 4.51
CA LEU A 44 -5.71 16.38 4.66
C LEU A 44 -4.92 16.29 5.97
N THR A 45 -5.30 15.36 6.83
CA THR A 45 -4.65 15.18 8.13
C THR A 45 -4.55 13.70 8.50
N ASN A 46 -3.85 13.37 9.56
CA ASN A 46 -3.86 12.05 10.16
C ASN A 46 -4.65 12.08 11.49
N PHE A 47 -5.10 10.91 11.94
CA PHE A 47 -5.97 10.83 13.11
C PHE A 47 -5.30 11.36 14.39
N MET A 48 -3.98 11.19 14.55
CA MET A 48 -3.23 11.71 15.71
C MET A 48 -3.19 13.24 15.70
N MET A 49 -2.94 13.83 14.53
CA MET A 49 -2.94 15.28 14.41
C MET A 49 -4.32 15.86 14.61
N LEU A 50 -5.35 15.20 14.07
CA LEU A 50 -6.75 15.61 14.28
C LEU A 50 -7.13 15.57 15.77
N GLU A 51 -6.74 14.55 16.51
CA GLU A 51 -6.91 14.47 17.97
C GLU A 51 -6.19 15.63 18.68
N LEU A 52 -4.96 15.93 18.28
CA LEU A 52 -4.16 17.01 18.87
C LEU A 52 -4.78 18.37 18.65
N ILE A 53 -5.18 18.74 17.43
CA ILE A 53 -5.75 20.07 17.15
C ILE A 53 -7.09 20.31 17.86
N LEU A 54 -7.83 19.24 18.13
CA LEU A 54 -9.10 19.34 18.87
C LEU A 54 -8.90 19.46 20.39
N THR A 55 -7.74 19.09 20.92
CA THR A 55 -7.51 18.97 22.37
C THR A 55 -6.48 19.94 22.93
N ARG A 56 -5.48 20.34 22.18
CA ARG A 56 -4.43 21.24 22.68
C ARG A 56 -4.82 22.72 22.57
N PHE A 57 -4.13 23.57 23.34
CA PHE A 57 -4.38 25.00 23.43
C PHE A 57 -3.38 25.83 22.58
N ASP A 58 -3.01 25.33 21.40
CA ASP A 58 -2.19 26.09 20.45
C ASP A 58 -3.07 27.11 19.72
N GLU A 59 -2.59 28.35 19.58
CA GLU A 59 -3.37 29.45 19.00
C GLU A 59 -3.65 29.23 17.50
N VAL A 60 -2.67 28.69 16.76
CA VAL A 60 -2.80 28.44 15.33
C VAL A 60 -3.81 27.30 15.10
N ASP A 61 -3.69 26.22 15.89
CA ASP A 61 -4.62 25.10 15.81
C ASP A 61 -6.05 25.51 16.16
N ARG A 62 -6.23 26.38 17.13
CA ARG A 62 -7.57 26.90 17.48
C ARG A 62 -8.19 27.65 16.32
N ARG A 63 -7.44 28.50 15.61
CA ARG A 63 -7.94 29.18 14.41
C ARG A 63 -8.36 28.18 13.32
N VAL A 64 -7.56 27.12 13.09
CA VAL A 64 -7.92 26.05 12.13
C VAL A 64 -9.22 25.37 12.56
N VAL A 65 -9.37 25.01 13.85
CA VAL A 65 -10.59 24.38 14.39
C VAL A 65 -11.80 25.30 14.27
N ASP A 66 -11.63 26.60 14.54
CA ASP A 66 -12.72 27.58 14.44
C ASP A 66 -13.24 27.72 13.00
N HIS A 67 -12.37 27.55 11.99
CA HIS A 67 -12.76 27.50 10.58
C HIS A 67 -13.45 26.20 10.17
N CYS A 68 -13.24 25.12 10.91
CA CYS A 68 -13.88 23.81 10.65
C CYS A 68 -15.29 23.71 11.26
N GLN A 69 -15.84 24.78 11.85
CA GLN A 69 -17.21 24.76 12.40
C GLN A 69 -18.23 24.43 11.31
N GLY A 70 -19.15 23.53 11.62
CA GLY A 70 -20.13 23.04 10.65
C GLY A 70 -19.54 22.12 9.58
N LEU A 71 -18.45 21.41 9.86
CA LEU A 71 -17.81 20.45 8.93
C LEU A 71 -18.87 19.55 8.29
N GLU A 72 -18.88 19.49 6.96
CA GLU A 72 -19.88 18.75 6.19
C GLU A 72 -19.46 17.30 5.95
N PHE A 73 -18.17 17.05 5.71
CA PHE A 73 -17.66 15.73 5.35
C PHE A 73 -16.48 15.33 6.23
N LEU A 74 -16.49 14.07 6.67
CA LEU A 74 -15.34 13.40 7.28
C LEU A 74 -15.04 12.13 6.48
N ILE A 75 -13.84 12.06 5.91
CA ILE A 75 -13.41 10.91 5.12
C ILE A 75 -12.33 10.15 5.89
N LEU A 76 -12.58 8.89 6.20
CA LEU A 76 -11.62 7.99 6.82
C LEU A 76 -11.14 6.97 5.79
N ASP A 77 -9.87 7.02 5.46
CA ASP A 77 -9.24 6.09 4.55
C ASP A 77 -8.83 4.80 5.28
N GLU A 78 -8.87 3.67 4.57
CA GLU A 78 -8.46 2.36 5.07
C GLU A 78 -9.17 1.92 6.36
N LEU A 79 -10.50 1.97 6.38
CA LEU A 79 -11.32 1.63 7.56
C LEU A 79 -10.97 0.28 8.19
N HIS A 80 -10.48 -0.67 7.40
CA HIS A 80 -10.08 -1.99 7.89
C HIS A 80 -8.88 -1.98 8.85
N THR A 81 -8.12 -0.87 8.90
CA THR A 81 -7.01 -0.69 9.84
C THR A 81 -7.48 -0.31 11.24
N TYR A 82 -8.67 0.28 11.38
CA TYR A 82 -9.21 0.73 12.65
C TYR A 82 -9.91 -0.40 13.41
N ARG A 83 -9.10 -1.27 14.05
CA ARG A 83 -9.57 -2.44 14.80
C ARG A 83 -9.20 -2.34 16.28
N GLY A 84 -9.91 -3.08 17.13
CA GLY A 84 -9.64 -3.15 18.55
C GLY A 84 -9.61 -1.77 19.22
N ARG A 85 -8.56 -1.49 19.99
CA ARG A 85 -8.38 -0.24 20.72
C ARG A 85 -8.35 0.98 19.78
N GLN A 86 -7.61 0.91 18.70
CA GLN A 86 -7.51 2.01 17.73
C GLN A 86 -8.87 2.34 17.10
N GLY A 87 -9.70 1.33 16.82
CA GLY A 87 -11.06 1.56 16.33
C GLY A 87 -11.93 2.29 17.36
N ALA A 88 -11.81 1.95 18.66
CA ALA A 88 -12.50 2.66 19.72
C ALA A 88 -12.04 4.12 19.84
N ASP A 89 -10.74 4.37 19.76
CA ASP A 89 -10.17 5.72 19.82
C ASP A 89 -10.68 6.58 18.65
N VAL A 90 -10.68 6.04 17.42
CA VAL A 90 -11.24 6.73 16.24
C VAL A 90 -12.74 6.98 16.38
N ALA A 91 -13.51 6.03 16.91
CA ALA A 91 -14.94 6.22 17.14
C ALA A 91 -15.23 7.35 18.15
N LEU A 92 -14.40 7.47 19.18
CA LEU A 92 -14.48 8.59 20.14
C LEU A 92 -14.07 9.91 19.50
N LEU A 93 -13.04 9.89 18.64
CA LEU A 93 -12.62 11.07 17.89
C LEU A 93 -13.74 11.59 16.98
N VAL A 94 -14.43 10.72 16.24
CA VAL A 94 -15.58 11.12 15.39
C VAL A 94 -16.67 11.80 16.20
N ARG A 95 -16.99 11.29 17.40
CA ARG A 95 -17.96 11.91 18.30
C ARG A 95 -17.50 13.28 18.78
N ARG A 96 -16.22 13.42 19.13
CA ARG A 96 -15.61 14.69 19.53
C ARG A 96 -15.62 15.70 18.38
N ILE A 97 -15.38 15.27 17.14
CA ILE A 97 -15.49 16.12 15.93
C ILE A 97 -16.90 16.69 15.83
N ARG A 98 -17.94 15.86 15.90
CA ARG A 98 -19.33 16.30 15.81
C ARG A 98 -19.66 17.36 16.87
N GLU A 99 -19.26 17.10 18.10
CA GLU A 99 -19.53 18.01 19.24
C GLU A 99 -18.71 19.29 19.14
N ARG A 100 -17.39 19.17 18.96
CA ARG A 100 -16.46 20.31 18.98
C ARG A 100 -16.65 21.25 17.79
N LEU A 101 -16.97 20.70 16.61
CA LEU A 101 -17.17 21.46 15.38
C LEU A 101 -18.65 21.75 15.10
N GLN A 102 -19.55 21.43 16.02
CA GLN A 102 -21.01 21.60 15.84
C GLN A 102 -21.51 21.00 14.51
N ALA A 103 -20.89 19.91 14.09
CA ALA A 103 -21.15 19.24 12.81
C ALA A 103 -22.29 18.21 12.94
N ASN A 104 -23.50 18.70 13.16
CA ASN A 104 -24.68 17.85 13.41
C ASN A 104 -25.07 17.01 12.19
N GLU A 105 -24.89 17.57 10.99
CA GLU A 105 -25.22 16.94 9.70
C GLU A 105 -23.97 16.29 9.05
N LEU A 106 -22.95 15.98 9.83
CA LEU A 106 -21.69 15.42 9.33
C LEU A 106 -21.89 14.12 8.55
N VAL A 107 -21.56 14.13 7.27
CA VAL A 107 -21.52 12.95 6.42
C VAL A 107 -20.16 12.26 6.58
N CYS A 108 -20.19 11.02 7.05
CA CYS A 108 -19.00 10.22 7.22
C CYS A 108 -18.83 9.25 6.04
N ILE A 109 -17.67 9.28 5.39
CA ILE A 109 -17.32 8.40 4.28
C ILE A 109 -16.12 7.56 4.70
N GLY A 110 -16.18 6.27 4.43
CA GLY A 110 -15.06 5.36 4.70
C GLY A 110 -14.64 4.62 3.46
N THR A 111 -13.34 4.54 3.18
CA THR A 111 -12.78 3.68 2.14
C THR A 111 -12.17 2.43 2.76
N SER A 112 -12.22 1.31 2.05
CA SER A 112 -11.58 0.08 2.52
C SER A 112 -11.31 -0.87 1.37
N ALA A 113 -10.10 -1.40 1.30
CA ALA A 113 -9.77 -2.41 0.28
C ALA A 113 -10.44 -3.76 0.59
N THR A 114 -10.45 -4.20 1.87
CA THR A 114 -11.04 -5.49 2.28
C THR A 114 -11.39 -5.47 3.77
N MET A 115 -12.65 -5.34 4.13
CA MET A 115 -13.09 -5.52 5.52
C MET A 115 -13.51 -6.95 5.86
N SER A 116 -14.01 -7.70 4.88
CA SER A 116 -14.36 -9.11 5.01
C SER A 116 -14.05 -9.86 3.71
N SER A 117 -13.39 -11.01 3.83
CA SER A 117 -13.06 -11.90 2.70
C SER A 117 -13.88 -13.18 2.69
N THR A 118 -14.73 -13.39 3.68
CA THR A 118 -15.52 -14.63 3.86
C THR A 118 -17.02 -14.35 3.78
N GLY A 119 -17.80 -15.31 3.27
CA GLY A 119 -19.25 -15.21 3.12
C GLY A 119 -19.71 -14.63 1.79
N SER A 120 -21.04 -14.56 1.62
CA SER A 120 -21.69 -13.93 0.47
C SER A 120 -21.43 -12.42 0.42
N LEU A 121 -21.75 -11.77 -0.70
CA LEU A 121 -21.67 -10.31 -0.82
C LEU A 121 -22.53 -9.62 0.25
N ALA A 122 -23.73 -10.14 0.51
CA ALA A 122 -24.63 -9.60 1.53
C ALA A 122 -24.02 -9.70 2.93
N ASP A 123 -23.42 -10.85 3.30
CA ASP A 123 -22.77 -11.02 4.60
C ASP A 123 -21.60 -10.04 4.77
N ARG A 124 -20.83 -9.83 3.70
CA ARG A 124 -19.71 -8.87 3.69
C ARG A 124 -20.21 -7.45 3.87
N ASN A 125 -21.22 -7.01 3.10
CA ASN A 125 -21.78 -5.67 3.20
C ASN A 125 -22.38 -5.42 4.59
N LYS A 126 -23.05 -6.40 5.16
CA LYS A 126 -23.57 -6.34 6.53
C LYS A 126 -22.45 -6.12 7.55
N THR A 127 -21.37 -6.89 7.47
CA THR A 127 -20.22 -6.75 8.35
C THR A 127 -19.58 -5.36 8.24
N VAL A 128 -19.43 -4.87 7.01
CA VAL A 128 -18.89 -3.52 6.75
C VAL A 128 -19.80 -2.45 7.33
N ALA A 129 -21.12 -2.56 7.11
CA ALA A 129 -22.10 -1.62 7.63
C ALA A 129 -22.11 -1.57 9.17
N GLU A 130 -22.02 -2.72 9.84
CA GLU A 130 -21.95 -2.80 11.29
C GLU A 130 -20.70 -2.14 11.85
N VAL A 131 -19.54 -2.35 11.23
CA VAL A 131 -18.28 -1.74 11.66
C VAL A 131 -18.30 -0.23 11.42
N ALA A 132 -18.72 0.20 10.23
CA ALA A 132 -18.85 1.61 9.88
C ALA A 132 -19.82 2.34 10.82
N SER A 133 -20.97 1.72 11.14
CA SER A 133 -21.94 2.28 12.08
C SER A 133 -21.33 2.53 13.47
N LYS A 134 -20.52 1.60 13.97
CA LYS A 134 -19.84 1.73 15.26
C LYS A 134 -18.79 2.83 15.23
N LEU A 135 -17.98 2.90 14.17
CA LEU A 135 -16.94 3.91 14.00
C LEU A 135 -17.53 5.32 13.87
N PHE A 136 -18.48 5.48 12.99
CA PHE A 136 -19.06 6.79 12.68
C PHE A 136 -20.11 7.24 13.70
N GLY A 137 -20.67 6.32 14.51
CA GLY A 137 -21.77 6.64 15.41
C GLY A 137 -23.03 7.06 14.67
N ALA A 138 -23.25 6.53 13.48
CA ALA A 138 -24.39 6.76 12.62
C ALA A 138 -24.97 5.42 12.13
N SER A 139 -26.23 5.42 11.68
CA SER A 139 -26.83 4.22 11.12
C SER A 139 -26.36 4.07 9.67
N ILE A 140 -25.52 3.07 9.42
CA ILE A 140 -25.08 2.66 8.10
C ILE A 140 -25.73 1.31 7.79
N THR A 141 -26.32 1.19 6.62
CA THR A 141 -27.00 -0.01 6.14
C THR A 141 -26.21 -0.67 5.00
N GLU A 142 -26.59 -1.87 4.62
CA GLU A 142 -25.98 -2.56 3.47
C GLU A 142 -26.14 -1.79 2.15
N GLN A 143 -27.17 -0.95 2.04
CA GLN A 143 -27.44 -0.11 0.87
C GLN A 143 -26.48 1.08 0.76
N ASP A 144 -25.87 1.48 1.87
CA ASP A 144 -24.88 2.55 1.91
C ASP A 144 -23.47 2.04 1.55
N ILE A 145 -23.31 0.73 1.33
CA ILE A 145 -22.05 0.13 0.95
C ILE A 145 -21.90 0.13 -0.56
N ILE A 146 -21.00 0.95 -1.05
CA ILE A 146 -20.66 1.03 -2.47
C ILE A 146 -19.49 0.08 -2.74
N GLY A 147 -19.79 -1.01 -3.41
CA GLY A 147 -18.79 -2.01 -3.81
C GLY A 147 -18.18 -1.72 -5.18
N GLU A 148 -17.17 -2.51 -5.54
CA GLU A 148 -16.59 -2.50 -6.87
C GLU A 148 -17.59 -3.08 -7.88
N THR A 149 -17.79 -2.39 -9.00
CA THR A 149 -18.54 -2.91 -10.15
C THR A 149 -17.53 -3.30 -11.23
N LEU A 150 -17.49 -4.59 -11.56
CA LEU A 150 -16.67 -5.13 -12.63
C LEU A 150 -17.52 -5.42 -13.85
N GLU A 151 -17.04 -5.03 -15.00
CA GLU A 151 -17.63 -5.37 -16.30
C GLU A 151 -16.72 -6.33 -17.04
N ARG A 152 -17.34 -7.29 -17.70
CA ARG A 152 -16.62 -8.19 -18.59
C ARG A 152 -16.24 -7.45 -19.88
N VAL A 153 -14.97 -7.48 -20.21
CA VAL A 153 -14.41 -6.80 -21.39
C VAL A 153 -14.50 -7.67 -22.63
N THR A 154 -14.23 -8.97 -22.48
CA THR A 154 -14.29 -9.93 -23.61
C THR A 154 -15.73 -10.32 -23.95
N ASP A 155 -15.91 -11.09 -25.01
CA ASP A 155 -17.25 -11.50 -25.48
C ASP A 155 -18.04 -12.21 -24.37
N PRO A 156 -19.16 -11.65 -23.89
CA PRO A 156 -19.94 -12.22 -22.80
C PRO A 156 -20.61 -13.55 -23.15
N LEU A 157 -20.72 -13.89 -24.43
CA LEU A 157 -21.34 -15.13 -24.92
C LEU A 157 -20.36 -16.30 -24.95
N LYS A 158 -19.07 -16.06 -24.73
CA LYS A 158 -18.05 -17.10 -24.76
C LYS A 158 -17.45 -17.32 -23.38
N ASP A 159 -17.38 -18.56 -22.95
CA ASP A 159 -16.66 -18.99 -21.76
C ASP A 159 -15.34 -19.68 -22.13
N VAL A 160 -14.60 -20.16 -21.13
CA VAL A 160 -13.33 -20.88 -21.34
C VAL A 160 -13.55 -22.17 -22.15
N ALA A 161 -14.65 -22.88 -21.93
CA ALA A 161 -14.95 -24.11 -22.67
C ALA A 161 -15.20 -23.84 -24.17
N ALA A 162 -15.89 -22.75 -24.49
CA ALA A 162 -16.16 -22.35 -25.87
C ALA A 162 -14.91 -21.98 -26.66
N VAL A 163 -13.83 -21.54 -25.99
CA VAL A 163 -12.58 -21.13 -26.65
C VAL A 163 -11.46 -22.17 -26.54
N GLN A 164 -11.67 -23.25 -25.80
CA GLN A 164 -10.65 -24.27 -25.52
C GLN A 164 -10.05 -24.89 -26.79
N VAL A 165 -10.85 -25.13 -27.81
CA VAL A 165 -10.40 -25.72 -29.10
C VAL A 165 -9.41 -24.80 -29.79
N ASP A 166 -9.61 -23.50 -29.72
CA ASP A 166 -8.78 -22.50 -30.41
C ASP A 166 -7.60 -22.00 -29.55
N LEU A 167 -7.59 -22.38 -28.27
CA LEU A 167 -6.62 -21.87 -27.29
C LEU A 167 -5.19 -22.32 -27.62
N ALA A 168 -4.99 -23.56 -28.07
CA ALA A 168 -3.69 -24.06 -28.49
C ALA A 168 -3.10 -23.24 -29.65
N GLY A 169 -3.92 -22.90 -30.64
CA GLY A 169 -3.51 -22.02 -31.75
C GLY A 169 -3.21 -20.60 -31.29
N ALA A 170 -3.97 -20.09 -30.32
CA ALA A 170 -3.74 -18.78 -29.74
C ALA A 170 -2.40 -18.70 -28.98
N VAL A 171 -2.06 -19.73 -28.22
CA VAL A 171 -0.79 -19.84 -27.48
C VAL A 171 0.40 -20.02 -28.40
N ALA A 172 0.24 -20.70 -29.53
CA ALA A 172 1.32 -20.95 -30.50
C ALA A 172 1.72 -19.70 -31.33
N ARG A 173 1.02 -18.59 -31.19
CA ARG A 173 1.37 -17.34 -31.88
C ARG A 173 2.72 -16.81 -31.40
N THR A 174 3.51 -16.33 -32.34
CA THR A 174 4.82 -15.71 -32.07
C THR A 174 4.73 -14.22 -31.79
N GLN A 175 3.60 -13.61 -32.14
CA GLN A 175 3.31 -12.19 -31.92
C GLN A 175 1.83 -12.02 -31.59
N PHE A 176 1.55 -11.08 -30.69
CA PHE A 176 0.20 -10.71 -30.31
C PHE A 176 -0.08 -9.31 -30.86
N ALA A 177 -0.95 -9.24 -31.83
CA ALA A 177 -1.45 -7.99 -32.39
C ALA A 177 -2.91 -8.18 -32.80
N TRP A 178 -3.74 -7.21 -32.52
CA TRP A 178 -5.15 -7.18 -32.90
C TRP A 178 -5.40 -5.97 -33.76
N ALA A 179 -6.24 -6.11 -34.78
CA ALA A 179 -6.57 -5.02 -35.69
C ALA A 179 -7.27 -3.87 -34.95
N ASP A 180 -8.10 -4.24 -33.97
CA ASP A 180 -8.90 -3.33 -33.15
C ASP A 180 -9.33 -4.00 -31.83
N PHE A 181 -10.14 -3.27 -31.04
CA PHE A 181 -10.67 -3.76 -29.78
C PHE A 181 -11.66 -4.92 -29.96
N ASP A 182 -12.43 -4.96 -31.05
CA ASP A 182 -13.38 -6.03 -31.29
C ASP A 182 -12.68 -7.35 -31.59
N ALA A 183 -11.58 -7.32 -32.34
CA ALA A 183 -10.73 -8.48 -32.55
C ALA A 183 -10.08 -8.98 -31.23
N PHE A 184 -9.70 -8.07 -30.32
CA PHE A 184 -9.22 -8.42 -29.00
C PHE A 184 -10.27 -9.11 -28.15
N ARG A 185 -11.52 -8.62 -28.17
CA ARG A 185 -12.62 -9.14 -27.34
C ARG A 185 -12.99 -10.58 -27.64
N ILE A 186 -12.86 -11.03 -28.88
CA ILE A 186 -13.20 -12.39 -29.32
C ILE A 186 -12.01 -13.33 -29.32
N ASP A 187 -10.82 -12.85 -29.05
CA ASP A 187 -9.58 -13.63 -29.04
C ASP A 187 -9.62 -14.71 -27.93
N PRO A 188 -9.33 -15.98 -28.23
CA PRO A 188 -9.39 -17.07 -27.26
C PRO A 188 -8.51 -16.83 -26.03
N LEU A 189 -7.30 -16.27 -26.20
CA LEU A 189 -6.40 -16.02 -25.08
C LEU A 189 -6.86 -14.80 -24.26
N SER A 190 -7.45 -13.79 -24.88
CA SER A 190 -8.05 -12.66 -24.16
C SER A 190 -9.18 -13.13 -23.23
N ILE A 191 -10.07 -13.99 -23.74
CA ILE A 191 -11.15 -14.58 -22.97
C ILE A 191 -10.61 -15.45 -21.83
N TRP A 192 -9.64 -16.30 -22.12
CA TRP A 192 -9.02 -17.17 -21.12
C TRP A 192 -8.38 -16.34 -20.00
N VAL A 193 -7.60 -15.29 -20.36
CA VAL A 193 -6.92 -14.42 -19.39
C VAL A 193 -7.94 -13.68 -18.52
N GLU A 194 -8.98 -13.11 -19.10
CA GLU A 194 -10.01 -12.42 -18.32
C GLU A 194 -10.67 -13.35 -17.30
N LEU A 195 -11.11 -14.55 -17.74
CA LEU A 195 -11.89 -15.48 -16.92
C LEU A 195 -11.06 -16.34 -15.95
N ASN A 196 -9.75 -16.37 -16.10
CA ASN A 196 -8.88 -17.14 -15.21
C ASN A 196 -7.99 -16.28 -14.33
N LEU A 197 -7.61 -15.09 -14.79
CA LEU A 197 -6.69 -14.20 -14.08
C LEU A 197 -7.35 -12.89 -13.66
N GLY A 198 -8.38 -12.44 -14.35
CA GLY A 198 -9.02 -11.15 -14.14
C GLY A 198 -10.22 -11.21 -13.21
N ILE A 199 -11.21 -12.01 -13.57
CA ILE A 199 -12.51 -12.07 -12.89
C ILE A 199 -12.98 -13.50 -12.62
N GLU A 200 -13.73 -13.66 -11.56
CA GLU A 200 -14.56 -14.84 -11.27
C GLU A 200 -16.02 -14.46 -11.53
N LEU A 201 -16.77 -15.37 -12.12
CA LEU A 201 -18.21 -15.23 -12.41
C LEU A 201 -18.99 -16.22 -11.53
N PRO A 202 -19.25 -15.92 -10.26
CA PRO A 202 -20.03 -16.81 -9.40
C PRO A 202 -21.49 -16.81 -9.82
N ASP A 203 -22.18 -17.94 -9.60
CA ASP A 203 -23.61 -18.07 -9.89
C ASP A 203 -24.42 -17.09 -9.02
N ASN A 204 -25.29 -16.31 -9.68
CA ASN A 204 -26.19 -15.34 -9.03
C ASN A 204 -25.52 -14.22 -8.21
N GLU A 205 -24.23 -13.99 -8.38
CA GLU A 205 -23.51 -12.83 -7.81
C GLU A 205 -22.88 -12.00 -8.94
N PRO A 206 -22.63 -10.69 -8.70
CA PRO A 206 -21.89 -9.89 -9.66
C PRO A 206 -20.45 -10.41 -9.83
N PRO A 207 -19.81 -10.13 -10.97
CA PRO A 207 -18.41 -10.44 -11.20
C PRO A 207 -17.53 -9.91 -10.07
N ARG A 208 -16.55 -10.69 -9.66
CA ARG A 208 -15.55 -10.28 -8.66
C ARG A 208 -14.15 -10.52 -9.18
N ARG A 209 -13.16 -9.82 -8.64
CA ARG A 209 -11.75 -10.01 -9.01
C ARG A 209 -11.31 -11.43 -8.69
N ALA A 210 -10.63 -12.04 -9.63
CA ALA A 210 -9.95 -13.31 -9.39
C ALA A 210 -8.80 -13.11 -8.39
N LYS A 211 -8.49 -14.18 -7.65
CA LYS A 211 -7.35 -14.15 -6.73
C LYS A 211 -6.05 -14.00 -7.52
N PRO A 212 -5.15 -13.10 -7.11
CA PRO A 212 -3.83 -12.99 -7.72
C PRO A 212 -3.09 -14.33 -7.70
N MET A 213 -2.43 -14.65 -8.80
CA MET A 213 -1.60 -15.84 -8.90
C MET A 213 -0.24 -15.52 -9.52
N THR A 214 0.75 -16.39 -9.31
CA THR A 214 2.07 -16.22 -9.91
C THR A 214 2.02 -16.46 -11.40
N ILE A 215 2.95 -15.88 -12.17
CA ILE A 215 3.10 -16.18 -13.61
C ILE A 215 3.34 -17.67 -13.82
N GLN A 216 4.08 -18.31 -12.93
CA GLN A 216 4.33 -19.77 -13.00
C GLN A 216 2.98 -20.54 -12.92
N THR A 217 2.18 -20.30 -11.90
CA THR A 217 0.87 -20.97 -11.71
C THR A 217 -0.09 -20.68 -12.88
N ALA A 218 -0.10 -19.43 -13.36
CA ALA A 218 -0.91 -19.05 -14.52
C ALA A 218 -0.48 -19.79 -15.80
N SER A 219 0.84 -19.93 -15.99
CA SER A 219 1.40 -20.67 -17.15
C SER A 219 1.10 -22.15 -17.08
N GLU A 220 1.21 -22.78 -15.91
CA GLU A 220 0.83 -24.20 -15.70
C GLU A 220 -0.65 -24.44 -16.02
N LYS A 221 -1.52 -23.52 -15.58
CA LYS A 221 -2.96 -23.60 -15.87
C LYS A 221 -3.23 -23.43 -17.37
N LEU A 222 -2.62 -22.43 -17.99
CA LEU A 222 -2.75 -22.19 -19.43
C LEU A 222 -2.23 -23.38 -20.26
N ALA A 223 -1.08 -23.94 -19.89
CA ALA A 223 -0.51 -25.10 -20.56
C ALA A 223 -1.44 -26.32 -20.51
N LYS A 224 -2.04 -26.57 -19.34
CA LYS A 224 -3.05 -27.63 -19.16
C LYS A 224 -4.27 -27.41 -20.04
N ASP A 225 -4.82 -26.21 -20.05
CA ASP A 225 -6.05 -25.89 -20.77
C ASP A 225 -5.84 -25.84 -22.28
N ALA A 226 -4.65 -25.41 -22.75
CA ALA A 226 -4.27 -25.36 -24.16
C ALA A 226 -3.65 -26.67 -24.68
N GLY A 227 -3.28 -27.61 -23.81
CA GLY A 227 -2.61 -28.85 -24.20
C GLY A 227 -1.20 -28.63 -24.77
N CYS A 228 -0.42 -27.69 -24.21
CA CYS A 228 0.91 -27.34 -24.69
C CYS A 228 1.96 -27.39 -23.58
N GLU A 229 3.22 -27.19 -23.92
CA GLU A 229 4.33 -27.11 -22.95
C GLU A 229 4.22 -25.85 -22.08
N ILE A 230 4.57 -25.97 -20.80
CA ILE A 230 4.49 -24.88 -19.82
C ILE A 230 5.32 -23.66 -20.26
N GLU A 231 6.48 -23.89 -20.83
CA GLU A 231 7.35 -22.79 -21.28
C GLU A 231 6.76 -22.03 -22.47
N ALA A 232 6.08 -22.72 -23.40
CA ALA A 232 5.35 -22.06 -24.47
C ALA A 232 4.18 -21.22 -23.94
N ALA A 233 3.42 -21.75 -22.98
CA ALA A 233 2.34 -21.03 -22.32
C ALA A 233 2.87 -19.80 -21.54
N ARG A 234 4.01 -19.93 -20.86
CA ARG A 234 4.66 -18.83 -20.12
C ARG A 234 5.07 -17.70 -21.06
N LEU A 235 5.72 -18.03 -22.15
CA LEU A 235 6.17 -17.05 -23.15
C LEU A 235 4.98 -16.34 -23.80
N ALA A 236 3.95 -17.11 -24.21
CA ALA A 236 2.73 -16.56 -24.77
C ALA A 236 2.02 -15.62 -23.82
N LEU A 237 1.88 -16.00 -22.54
CA LEU A 237 1.24 -15.17 -21.53
C LEU A 237 2.00 -13.85 -21.29
N GLN A 238 3.32 -13.90 -21.18
CA GLN A 238 4.15 -12.71 -21.03
C GLN A 238 4.01 -11.74 -22.21
N GLN A 239 4.09 -12.26 -23.42
CA GLN A 239 3.93 -11.45 -24.65
C GLN A 239 2.52 -10.89 -24.77
N PHE A 240 1.50 -11.69 -24.46
CA PHE A 240 0.11 -11.27 -24.44
C PHE A 240 -0.11 -10.11 -23.49
N LEU A 241 0.37 -10.19 -22.25
CA LEU A 241 0.16 -9.15 -21.23
C LEU A 241 0.76 -7.81 -21.68
N VAL A 242 1.94 -7.83 -22.30
CA VAL A 242 2.57 -6.62 -22.84
C VAL A 242 1.74 -6.06 -24.02
N ALA A 243 1.37 -6.90 -24.98
CA ALA A 243 0.62 -6.46 -26.15
C ALA A 243 -0.78 -5.97 -25.81
N ALA A 244 -1.47 -6.63 -24.87
CA ALA A 244 -2.82 -6.23 -24.41
C ALA A 244 -2.85 -4.85 -23.75
N HIS A 245 -1.71 -4.39 -23.18
CA HIS A 245 -1.61 -3.05 -22.61
C HIS A 245 -1.68 -1.95 -23.68
N GLU A 246 -1.29 -2.23 -24.90
CA GLU A 246 -1.30 -1.26 -26.01
C GLU A 246 -2.68 -1.07 -26.66
N ILE A 247 -3.56 -2.06 -26.54
CA ILE A 247 -4.94 -1.97 -27.06
C ILE A 247 -5.73 -0.92 -26.26
N ARG A 248 -6.62 -0.23 -26.96
CA ARG A 248 -7.53 0.77 -26.36
C ARG A 248 -8.98 0.39 -26.59
N THR A 249 -9.76 0.49 -25.53
CA THR A 249 -11.22 0.44 -25.61
C THR A 249 -11.77 1.66 -26.33
N PRO A 250 -13.03 1.68 -26.75
CA PRO A 250 -13.66 2.89 -27.32
C PRO A 250 -13.55 4.13 -26.42
N GLN A 251 -13.40 3.94 -25.11
CA GLN A 251 -13.21 5.02 -24.13
C GLN A 251 -11.73 5.41 -23.94
N GLY A 252 -10.82 4.88 -24.76
CA GLY A 252 -9.39 5.22 -24.74
C GLY A 252 -8.57 4.58 -23.59
N ARG A 253 -9.15 3.64 -22.85
CA ARG A 253 -8.49 2.93 -21.72
C ARG A 253 -7.96 1.58 -22.16
N PRO A 254 -6.90 1.04 -21.52
CA PRO A 254 -6.51 -0.36 -21.70
C PRO A 254 -7.68 -1.30 -21.34
N PRO A 255 -7.90 -2.41 -22.07
CA PRO A 255 -8.96 -3.35 -21.79
C PRO A 255 -8.79 -4.04 -20.42
N PHE A 256 -7.56 -4.30 -20.04
CA PHE A 256 -7.22 -4.88 -18.75
C PHE A 256 -6.30 -3.97 -17.95
N ALA A 257 -6.59 -3.80 -16.66
CA ALA A 257 -5.72 -3.08 -15.72
C ALA A 257 -4.78 -4.08 -15.03
N PHE A 258 -3.76 -4.55 -15.75
CA PHE A 258 -2.75 -5.42 -15.16
C PHE A 258 -1.94 -4.69 -14.09
N LYS A 259 -1.78 -5.33 -12.93
CA LYS A 259 -0.84 -4.91 -11.89
C LYS A 259 0.08 -6.08 -11.56
N LEU A 260 1.35 -5.92 -11.84
CA LEU A 260 2.37 -6.85 -11.38
C LEU A 260 2.80 -6.44 -9.97
N HIS A 261 2.48 -7.28 -8.99
CA HIS A 261 2.94 -7.10 -7.62
C HIS A 261 4.15 -8.01 -7.41
N GLN A 262 5.31 -7.43 -7.28
CA GLN A 262 6.45 -8.11 -6.70
C GLN A 262 6.45 -7.79 -5.20
N PHE A 263 6.10 -8.77 -4.39
CA PHE A 263 6.33 -8.66 -2.96
C PHE A 263 7.84 -8.80 -2.72
N ILE A 264 8.50 -7.68 -2.71
CA ILE A 264 9.76 -7.57 -1.99
C ILE A 264 9.30 -7.48 -0.53
N SER A 265 9.05 -8.62 0.11
CA SER A 265 9.06 -8.66 1.56
C SER A 265 10.42 -8.07 1.89
N GLY A 266 10.41 -6.98 2.66
CA GLY A 266 11.67 -6.48 3.18
C GLY A 266 12.40 -7.70 3.71
N PRO A 267 13.63 -7.96 3.29
CA PRO A 267 14.36 -9.06 3.85
C PRO A 267 14.18 -8.88 5.35
N GLY A 268 13.79 -9.93 6.01
CA GLY A 268 13.99 -9.95 7.45
C GLY A 268 15.32 -9.25 7.68
N LYS A 269 15.78 -8.90 8.71
CA LYS A 269 16.98 -8.11 8.93
C LYS A 269 18.13 -8.45 7.96
N VAL A 270 18.59 -7.49 7.21
CA VAL A 270 19.86 -7.61 6.50
C VAL A 270 20.94 -7.58 7.58
N LEU A 271 21.78 -8.60 7.60
CA LEU A 271 22.88 -8.72 8.54
C LEU A 271 24.21 -8.58 7.80
N ALA A 272 25.17 -7.87 8.39
CA ALA A 272 26.51 -7.72 7.82
C ALA A 272 27.59 -7.79 8.89
N THR A 273 28.78 -8.26 8.50
CA THR A 273 29.98 -8.16 9.34
C THR A 273 30.53 -6.73 9.32
N LEU A 274 31.36 -6.37 10.32
CA LEU A 274 31.95 -5.01 10.44
C LEU A 274 33.14 -4.75 9.51
N GLU A 275 33.42 -5.63 8.58
CA GLU A 275 34.51 -5.46 7.63
C GLU A 275 34.24 -4.39 6.60
N ALA A 276 35.26 -3.97 5.87
CA ALA A 276 35.12 -3.00 4.79
C ALA A 276 34.09 -3.46 3.75
N GLN A 277 33.35 -2.54 3.19
CA GLN A 277 32.21 -2.77 2.28
C GLN A 277 32.50 -3.79 1.16
N LYS A 278 33.71 -3.84 0.62
CA LYS A 278 34.09 -4.74 -0.46
C LYS A 278 34.29 -6.19 -0.06
N VAL A 279 34.50 -6.47 1.22
CA VAL A 279 34.88 -7.78 1.75
C VAL A 279 33.95 -8.29 2.86
N ARG A 280 33.07 -7.46 3.36
CA ARG A 280 32.11 -7.84 4.40
C ARG A 280 31.15 -8.94 3.91
N HIS A 281 30.81 -9.84 4.78
CA HIS A 281 29.75 -10.79 4.54
C HIS A 281 28.39 -10.14 4.78
N VAL A 282 27.44 -10.29 3.82
CA VAL A 282 26.06 -9.82 3.94
C VAL A 282 25.13 -11.00 3.73
N THR A 283 24.14 -11.14 4.61
CA THR A 283 23.16 -12.24 4.56
C THR A 283 21.78 -11.77 5.02
N LEU A 284 20.78 -12.51 4.59
CA LEU A 284 19.38 -12.39 5.06
C LEU A 284 19.04 -13.46 6.09
N ASP A 285 19.90 -14.45 6.26
CA ASP A 285 19.68 -15.55 7.19
C ASP A 285 19.96 -15.08 8.63
N ALA A 286 18.98 -15.32 9.50
CA ALA A 286 19.09 -14.96 10.92
C ALA A 286 20.10 -15.87 11.62
N GLN A 287 21.33 -15.41 11.74
CA GLN A 287 22.41 -16.12 12.42
C GLN A 287 23.33 -15.14 13.15
N ARG A 288 24.09 -15.65 14.14
CA ARG A 288 24.95 -14.81 14.97
C ARG A 288 26.31 -14.49 14.33
N PHE A 289 26.87 -15.41 13.56
CA PHE A 289 28.18 -15.31 12.93
C PHE A 289 28.08 -15.59 11.43
N ALA A 290 29.01 -15.03 10.66
CA ALA A 290 29.11 -15.36 9.24
C ALA A 290 29.42 -16.85 9.05
N PRO A 291 28.82 -17.54 8.04
CA PRO A 291 29.00 -18.96 7.82
C PRO A 291 30.47 -19.36 7.69
N GLY A 292 30.88 -20.36 8.47
CA GLY A 292 32.26 -20.87 8.47
C GLY A 292 33.30 -19.96 9.13
N ARG A 293 32.86 -18.81 9.72
CA ARG A 293 33.79 -17.83 10.32
C ARG A 293 33.51 -17.56 11.81
N GLN A 294 32.89 -18.52 12.49
CA GLN A 294 32.61 -18.43 13.92
C GLN A 294 33.88 -18.35 14.77
N ASP A 295 34.90 -19.14 14.41
CA ASP A 295 36.18 -19.17 15.10
C ASP A 295 36.98 -17.86 14.96
N GLU A 296 36.73 -17.12 13.89
CA GLU A 296 37.29 -15.78 13.66
C GLU A 296 36.55 -14.68 14.41
N GLY A 297 35.42 -15.00 15.04
CA GLY A 297 34.56 -14.04 15.72
C GLY A 297 33.84 -13.08 14.75
N ALA A 298 33.63 -13.46 13.48
CA ALA A 298 32.97 -12.64 12.46
C ALA A 298 31.47 -12.51 12.74
N GLN A 299 31.13 -11.68 13.71
CA GLN A 299 29.76 -11.44 14.17
C GLN A 299 28.97 -10.64 13.15
N LEU A 300 27.68 -10.95 13.04
CA LEU A 300 26.73 -10.28 12.14
C LEU A 300 25.91 -9.23 12.90
N TYR A 301 25.75 -8.06 12.28
CA TYR A 301 25.08 -6.88 12.82
C TYR A 301 23.89 -6.51 11.93
N PRO A 302 22.74 -6.14 12.50
CA PRO A 302 21.60 -5.61 11.74
C PRO A 302 22.01 -4.34 11.01
N VAL A 303 21.67 -4.27 9.71
CA VAL A 303 21.95 -3.10 8.86
C VAL A 303 20.67 -2.29 8.69
N HIS A 304 20.75 -1.00 8.94
CA HIS A 304 19.69 -0.03 8.75
C HIS A 304 20.17 1.12 7.85
N PHE A 305 19.22 1.84 7.27
CA PHE A 305 19.49 2.99 6.41
C PHE A 305 18.66 4.19 6.85
N CYS A 306 19.28 5.36 6.84
CA CYS A 306 18.56 6.62 6.99
C CYS A 306 17.63 6.80 5.78
N ARG A 307 16.38 7.12 6.04
CA ARG A 307 15.38 7.31 4.96
C ARG A 307 15.59 8.58 4.17
N ASP A 308 16.23 9.58 4.77
CA ASP A 308 16.45 10.88 4.13
C ASP A 308 17.70 10.90 3.25
N CYS A 309 18.83 10.37 3.76
CA CYS A 309 20.11 10.45 3.05
C CYS A 309 20.68 9.10 2.59
N GLY A 310 20.03 7.98 2.93
CA GLY A 310 20.50 6.63 2.58
C GLY A 310 21.74 6.16 3.36
N GLN A 311 22.22 6.93 4.37
CA GLN A 311 23.37 6.54 5.18
C GLN A 311 23.09 5.22 5.90
N GLU A 312 24.00 4.28 5.74
CA GLU A 312 24.01 3.01 6.46
C GLU A 312 24.41 3.22 7.93
N TYR A 313 23.75 2.51 8.83
CA TYR A 313 24.11 2.43 10.25
C TYR A 313 23.75 1.08 10.86
N LEU A 314 24.53 0.68 11.87
CA LEU A 314 24.38 -0.59 12.57
C LEU A 314 24.17 -0.30 14.07
N PRO A 315 23.01 -0.69 14.64
CA PRO A 315 22.76 -0.55 16.07
C PRO A 315 23.68 -1.50 16.88
N VAL A 316 24.34 -0.96 17.89
CA VAL A 316 25.28 -1.74 18.72
C VAL A 316 25.17 -1.39 20.21
N TRP A 317 25.56 -2.34 21.03
CA TRP A 317 26.00 -2.11 22.39
C TRP A 317 27.51 -1.91 22.39
N GLN A 318 27.97 -0.82 22.98
CA GLN A 318 29.37 -0.51 23.12
C GLN A 318 29.82 -0.74 24.57
N SER A 319 30.88 -1.51 24.78
CA SER A 319 31.47 -1.67 26.09
C SER A 319 32.18 -0.41 26.56
N LYS A 320 32.00 -0.02 27.82
CA LYS A 320 32.76 1.05 28.50
C LYS A 320 34.19 0.62 28.86
N ARG A 321 34.48 -0.67 28.87
CA ARG A 321 35.77 -1.24 29.24
C ARG A 321 36.71 -1.31 28.04
N ALA A 322 37.98 -1.10 28.27
CA ALA A 322 39.01 -1.32 27.25
C ALA A 322 39.43 -2.81 27.19
N PRO A 323 39.63 -3.38 25.99
CA PRO A 323 39.37 -2.77 24.68
C PRO A 323 37.89 -2.59 24.41
N THR A 324 37.53 -1.51 23.72
CA THR A 324 36.15 -1.25 23.33
C THR A 324 35.63 -2.36 22.41
N THR A 325 34.57 -3.02 22.81
CA THR A 325 33.90 -4.05 22.02
C THR A 325 32.49 -3.61 21.62
N TYR A 326 32.04 -4.07 20.45
CA TYR A 326 30.71 -3.83 19.94
C TYR A 326 29.96 -5.14 19.82
N THR A 327 28.72 -5.16 20.27
CA THR A 327 27.83 -6.29 20.07
C THR A 327 26.53 -5.83 19.39
N PRO A 328 25.93 -6.64 18.50
CA PRO A 328 24.71 -6.24 17.80
C PRO A 328 23.54 -6.11 18.76
N ARG A 329 22.65 -5.17 18.47
CA ARG A 329 21.36 -5.01 19.15
C ARG A 329 20.24 -4.75 18.14
N GLU A 330 19.01 -4.91 18.58
CA GLU A 330 17.84 -4.43 17.84
C GLU A 330 17.78 -2.90 17.92
N ILE A 331 17.19 -2.26 16.91
CA ILE A 331 17.09 -0.80 16.87
C ILE A 331 16.26 -0.25 18.04
N ASP A 332 15.21 -0.98 18.45
CA ASP A 332 14.31 -0.60 19.54
C ASP A 332 14.79 -1.04 20.93
N ASP A 333 15.86 -1.82 21.00
CA ASP A 333 16.46 -2.25 22.25
C ASP A 333 17.41 -1.18 22.80
N ILE A 334 16.83 -0.27 23.58
CA ILE A 334 17.53 0.87 24.20
C ILE A 334 17.70 0.71 25.71
N THR A 335 17.11 -0.32 26.30
CA THR A 335 17.26 -0.62 27.73
C THR A 335 18.44 -1.56 27.92
N ALA A 336 19.57 -1.05 28.42
CA ALA A 336 20.59 -1.89 29.00
C ALA A 336 19.98 -2.54 30.24
N ASP A 337 19.81 -3.85 30.26
CA ASP A 337 19.56 -4.61 31.51
C ASP A 337 20.61 -4.12 32.51
N ASP A 338 20.22 -3.60 33.65
CA ASP A 338 20.98 -3.09 34.82
C ASP A 338 22.55 -3.12 34.75
N ASN A 339 23.08 -3.23 33.55
CA ASN A 339 24.49 -3.40 33.28
C ASN A 339 25.08 -2.00 32.98
N GLU A 340 25.57 -1.34 34.03
CA GLU A 340 26.18 0.00 33.95
C GLU A 340 27.42 0.07 33.03
N ASP A 341 27.88 -1.07 32.47
CA ASP A 341 29.13 -1.19 31.74
C ASP A 341 29.01 -1.07 30.21
N VAL A 342 27.79 -0.84 29.68
CA VAL A 342 27.55 -0.68 28.24
C VAL A 342 26.65 0.53 27.93
N TYR A 343 26.78 1.10 26.73
CA TYR A 343 25.79 2.05 26.18
C TYR A 343 25.35 1.61 24.79
N TYR A 344 24.15 2.03 24.42
CA TYR A 344 23.71 1.85 23.06
C TYR A 344 24.34 2.93 22.15
N GLY A 345 24.59 2.53 20.91
CA GLY A 345 25.16 3.43 19.90
C GLY A 345 24.82 2.94 18.49
N PHE A 346 25.36 3.69 17.54
CA PHE A 346 25.27 3.33 16.12
C PHE A 346 26.65 3.43 15.49
N LEU A 347 27.06 2.39 14.77
CA LEU A 347 28.22 2.45 13.91
C LEU A 347 27.78 2.92 12.53
N CYS A 348 28.41 3.99 12.04
CA CYS A 348 28.17 4.50 10.70
C CYS A 348 29.41 4.21 9.85
N PRO A 349 29.36 3.24 8.93
CA PRO A 349 30.45 2.99 8.01
C PRO A 349 30.73 4.25 7.19
N SER A 350 31.99 4.71 7.17
CA SER A 350 32.40 5.86 6.41
C SER A 350 33.64 5.54 5.58
N THR A 351 33.68 6.06 4.38
CA THR A 351 34.87 6.01 3.52
C THR A 351 35.88 7.12 3.83
N SER A 352 35.50 8.09 4.67
CA SER A 352 36.35 9.19 5.11
C SER A 352 36.86 8.95 6.53
N ASN A 353 38.12 9.25 6.79
CA ASN A 353 38.72 9.21 8.15
C ASN A 353 38.30 10.41 9.03
N LEU A 354 37.31 11.18 8.60
CA LEU A 354 36.80 12.31 9.37
C LEU A 354 35.72 11.81 10.33
N PRO A 355 35.78 12.19 11.62
CA PRO A 355 34.69 11.86 12.54
C PRO A 355 33.41 12.55 12.07
N TYR A 356 32.32 11.78 12.09
CA TYR A 356 30.99 12.31 11.83
C TYR A 356 30.68 13.41 12.86
N ARG A 357 30.47 14.65 12.38
CA ARG A 357 29.92 15.71 13.20
C ARG A 357 28.43 15.80 12.92
N GLY A 358 27.63 15.18 13.81
CA GLY A 358 26.18 15.33 13.85
C GLY A 358 25.75 16.74 14.21
#